data_0a92eda40f009f6d18738f818b2cd60f
#
_entry.id   0a92eda40f009f6d18738f818b2cd60f
#
_cell.length_a   1.000
_cell.length_b   1.000
_cell.length_c   1.000
_cell.angle_alpha   90.00
_cell.angle_beta   90.00
_cell.angle_gamma   90.00
#
_symmetry.space_group_name_H-M   'P 1'
#
loop_
_entity.id
_entity.type
_entity.pdbx_description
1 polymer ?
#
loop_
_entity_poly.entity_id
_entity_poly.type
_entity_poly.pdbx_seq_one_letter_code
_entity_poly.pdbx_strand_id
1 'polypeptide(L)'
;MTDATDRMIEAVEDPAIDHVFIEFADVNGISRSKQLTADTFLEKWADGFTMNLVMLAQTPRNHVPEGSGLGAEIGHSDGIVHPIPETTTRLPWRENAVRVLCTFTHEGERLASSPRAALESVLAANDFGFDFYAGSELEFYLLEEGSGNEYVPATDGNHECVSWATEEVSDFYDRLAGWAGDYGIDLTALHHEHGAGQLEVLFDYGRPLEQADTTFDFKRLVKQVGRSFDQWPTFMAKPFADRPGSGYHLHVSAFDDGENAFEADTGDTLSERGRHFVGGLMEHADALTALGTPNINGFKRFEPSSFVPYTASWGYDNRMTAVRVPLGEPRLEARIASADANPYLVIAGTIAAGLDGLRRELEPPAPTDGDPTGDRPELPRSPELALRALEADDALVDLLGEDVVRMFAASKRRELQAFRDHVTDWERDQYVETI
;
A
#
# COMPACT_ATOMS: atom_id res chain seq x y z
N MET A 1 18.32 15.78 -14.26
CA MET A 1 17.88 16.68 -13.16
C MET A 1 17.35 17.99 -13.70
N THR A 2 18.02 18.69 -14.60
CA THR A 2 17.55 19.97 -15.17
C THR A 2 16.18 19.87 -15.86
N ASP A 3 15.92 18.84 -16.65
CA ASP A 3 14.68 18.69 -17.43
C ASP A 3 13.41 18.50 -16.55
N ALA A 4 13.46 17.69 -15.49
CA ALA A 4 12.30 17.47 -14.59
C ALA A 4 12.00 18.72 -13.73
N THR A 5 13.04 19.40 -13.25
CA THR A 5 12.88 20.65 -12.51
C THR A 5 12.28 21.75 -13.37
N ASP A 6 12.76 21.88 -14.62
CA ASP A 6 12.23 22.86 -15.56
C ASP A 6 10.75 22.58 -15.86
N ARG A 7 10.36 21.31 -16.10
CA ARG A 7 8.96 20.92 -16.28
C ARG A 7 8.08 21.22 -15.06
N MET A 8 8.59 20.98 -13.85
CA MET A 8 7.86 21.34 -12.61
C MET A 8 7.60 22.84 -12.54
N ILE A 9 8.61 23.65 -12.81
CA ILE A 9 8.49 25.11 -12.79
C ILE A 9 7.49 25.57 -13.86
N GLU A 10 7.65 25.12 -15.10
CA GLU A 10 6.73 25.44 -16.22
C GLU A 10 5.27 25.04 -15.88
N ALA A 11 5.06 23.89 -15.23
CA ALA A 11 3.74 23.47 -14.84
C ALA A 11 3.10 24.39 -13.78
N VAL A 12 3.90 24.97 -12.88
CA VAL A 12 3.44 25.89 -11.84
C VAL A 12 3.31 27.34 -12.37
N GLU A 13 4.14 27.73 -13.33
CA GLU A 13 4.08 29.04 -13.98
C GLU A 13 2.91 29.18 -14.98
N ASP A 14 2.20 28.07 -15.30
CA ASP A 14 1.01 28.14 -16.13
C ASP A 14 -0.04 29.08 -15.50
N PRO A 15 -0.50 30.12 -16.22
CA PRO A 15 -1.46 31.10 -15.69
C PRO A 15 -2.79 30.48 -15.21
N ALA A 16 -3.10 29.24 -15.56
CA ALA A 16 -4.26 28.52 -15.06
C ALA A 16 -4.04 27.94 -13.67
N ILE A 17 -2.81 27.93 -13.15
CA ILE A 17 -2.47 27.29 -11.87
C ILE A 17 -2.34 28.35 -10.77
N ASP A 18 -3.23 28.26 -9.78
CA ASP A 18 -3.22 29.11 -8.58
C ASP A 18 -2.57 28.41 -7.39
N HIS A 19 -2.58 27.07 -7.37
CA HIS A 19 -2.26 26.28 -6.20
C HIS A 19 -1.31 25.11 -6.47
N VAL A 20 -0.41 24.88 -5.52
CA VAL A 20 0.48 23.71 -5.49
C VAL A 20 0.25 22.94 -4.21
N PHE A 21 -0.04 21.64 -4.33
CA PHE A 21 -0.07 20.72 -3.19
C PHE A 21 1.29 20.06 -3.04
N ILE A 22 2.01 20.39 -1.96
CA ILE A 22 3.16 19.59 -1.51
C ILE A 22 2.62 18.43 -0.70
N GLU A 23 2.91 17.19 -1.13
CA GLU A 23 2.22 15.99 -0.65
C GLU A 23 3.20 14.87 -0.29
N PHE A 24 2.83 14.02 0.67
CA PHE A 24 3.60 12.85 1.06
C PHE A 24 2.68 11.80 1.69
N ALA A 25 3.14 10.54 1.66
CA ALA A 25 2.48 9.45 2.39
C ALA A 25 2.97 9.43 3.84
N ASP A 26 2.04 9.39 4.80
CA ASP A 26 2.37 9.05 6.19
C ASP A 26 2.60 7.53 6.36
N VAL A 27 2.91 7.08 7.56
CA VAL A 27 3.18 5.68 7.88
C VAL A 27 1.99 4.74 7.59
N ASN A 28 0.79 5.29 7.52
CA ASN A 28 -0.43 4.54 7.17
C ASN A 28 -0.76 4.58 5.67
N GLY A 29 0.07 5.23 4.84
CA GLY A 29 -0.23 5.46 3.42
C GLY A 29 -1.31 6.53 3.21
N ILE A 30 -1.61 7.35 4.22
CA ILE A 30 -2.55 8.46 4.08
C ILE A 30 -1.84 9.64 3.45
N SER A 31 -2.47 10.24 2.45
CA SER A 31 -1.97 11.47 1.83
C SER A 31 -2.06 12.64 2.82
N ARG A 32 -0.90 13.20 3.14
CA ARG A 32 -0.75 14.42 3.92
C ARG A 32 -0.25 15.52 3.00
N SER A 33 -0.83 16.70 3.10
CA SER A 33 -0.46 17.80 2.19
C SER A 33 -0.59 19.16 2.84
N LYS A 34 0.14 20.12 2.24
CA LYS A 34 -0.05 21.55 2.46
C LYS A 34 -0.29 22.20 1.12
N GLN A 35 -1.34 23.00 1.01
CA GLN A 35 -1.63 23.78 -0.17
C GLN A 35 -0.91 25.13 -0.09
N LEU A 36 -0.19 25.46 -1.12
CA LEU A 36 0.53 26.73 -1.30
C LEU A 36 -0.08 27.48 -2.49
N THR A 37 0.13 28.80 -2.54
CA THR A 37 -0.07 29.56 -3.78
C THR A 37 1.08 29.25 -4.74
N ALA A 38 0.86 29.35 -6.06
CA ALA A 38 1.90 29.18 -7.06
C ALA A 38 3.10 30.11 -6.82
N ASP A 39 2.85 31.40 -6.53
CA ASP A 39 3.90 32.37 -6.22
C ASP A 39 4.76 31.95 -5.02
N THR A 40 4.14 31.48 -3.93
CA THR A 40 4.86 31.03 -2.74
C THR A 40 5.70 29.79 -3.04
N PHE A 41 5.18 28.88 -3.88
CA PHE A 41 5.91 27.69 -4.29
C PHE A 41 7.15 28.08 -5.11
N LEU A 42 6.98 28.91 -6.14
CA LEU A 42 8.06 29.37 -7.02
C LEU A 42 9.16 30.15 -6.26
N GLU A 43 8.77 30.90 -5.24
CA GLU A 43 9.74 31.62 -4.39
C GLU A 43 10.62 30.70 -3.55
N LYS A 44 10.09 29.53 -3.10
CA LYS A 44 10.70 28.73 -2.01
C LYS A 44 11.02 27.29 -2.35
N TRP A 45 10.64 26.76 -3.52
CA TRP A 45 10.77 25.35 -3.83
C TRP A 45 12.19 24.79 -3.67
N ALA A 46 13.23 25.62 -3.96
CA ALA A 46 14.62 25.21 -3.86
C ALA A 46 15.12 25.08 -2.40
N ASP A 47 14.62 25.94 -1.51
CA ASP A 47 14.93 25.92 -0.08
C ASP A 47 14.07 24.91 0.69
N GLY A 48 12.92 24.51 0.10
CA GLY A 48 11.93 23.65 0.70
C GLY A 48 10.96 24.38 1.63
N PHE A 49 10.08 23.59 2.25
CA PHE A 49 8.96 24.09 3.06
C PHE A 49 8.96 23.45 4.43
N THR A 50 8.67 24.22 5.46
CA THR A 50 8.58 23.72 6.83
C THR A 50 7.32 22.87 7.02
N MET A 51 7.48 21.67 7.61
CA MET A 51 6.42 20.76 7.95
C MET A 51 6.71 20.07 9.29
N ASN A 52 5.70 19.93 10.15
CA ASN A 52 5.87 19.20 11.39
C ASN A 52 6.07 17.71 11.12
N LEU A 53 7.18 17.14 11.62
CA LEU A 53 7.58 15.74 11.35
C LEU A 53 6.61 14.72 11.92
N VAL A 54 5.86 15.06 12.96
CA VAL A 54 4.89 14.18 13.58
C VAL A 54 3.81 13.70 12.61
N MET A 55 3.56 14.46 11.53
CA MET A 55 2.59 14.08 10.51
C MET A 55 2.92 12.75 9.82
N LEU A 56 4.20 12.37 9.76
CA LEU A 56 4.62 11.06 9.24
C LEU A 56 4.18 9.89 10.11
N ALA A 57 4.09 10.09 11.44
CA ALA A 57 3.85 9.05 12.43
C ALA A 57 2.41 8.98 12.94
N GLN A 58 1.57 9.97 12.64
CA GLN A 58 0.21 10.04 13.18
C GLN A 58 -0.64 8.80 12.86
N THR A 59 -1.52 8.43 13.79
CA THR A 59 -2.57 7.46 13.51
C THR A 59 -3.59 8.03 12.50
N PRO A 60 -4.48 7.21 11.91
CA PRO A 60 -5.55 7.70 11.01
C PRO A 60 -6.44 8.79 11.62
N ARG A 61 -6.54 8.84 12.95
CA ARG A 61 -7.30 9.85 13.71
C ARG A 61 -6.42 10.99 14.24
N ASN A 62 -5.21 11.18 13.67
CA ASN A 62 -4.26 12.25 14.01
C ASN A 62 -3.75 12.23 15.46
N HIS A 63 -3.78 11.09 16.15
CA HIS A 63 -3.10 10.96 17.41
C HIS A 63 -1.59 10.80 17.19
N VAL A 64 -0.79 11.49 17.98
CA VAL A 64 0.66 11.36 17.99
C VAL A 64 1.04 10.14 18.83
N PRO A 65 1.69 9.12 18.27
CA PRO A 65 2.14 7.97 19.05
C PRO A 65 3.40 8.29 19.85
N GLU A 66 3.43 7.87 21.10
CA GLU A 66 4.65 7.87 21.92
C GLU A 66 5.64 6.83 21.37
N GLY A 67 6.93 7.13 21.41
CA GLY A 67 7.98 6.21 20.95
C GLY A 67 8.17 6.19 19.43
N SER A 68 7.50 7.06 18.67
CA SER A 68 7.67 7.13 17.21
C SER A 68 9.04 7.69 16.77
N GLY A 69 9.73 8.39 17.67
CA GLY A 69 10.96 9.14 17.36
C GLY A 69 10.72 10.51 16.70
N LEU A 70 9.47 10.85 16.36
CA LEU A 70 9.11 12.11 15.69
C LEU A 70 8.16 13.00 16.51
N GLY A 71 7.85 12.59 17.73
CA GLY A 71 6.93 13.29 18.64
C GLY A 71 7.64 14.11 19.72
N ALA A 72 7.26 13.86 20.96
CA ALA A 72 7.81 14.50 22.14
C ALA A 72 9.33 14.27 22.32
N GLU A 73 9.85 13.18 21.77
CA GLU A 73 11.26 12.79 21.78
C GLU A 73 12.16 13.84 21.12
N ILE A 74 11.65 14.54 20.12
CA ILE A 74 12.33 15.64 19.43
C ILE A 74 11.62 16.97 19.63
N GLY A 75 10.77 17.10 20.65
CA GLY A 75 10.05 18.34 20.96
C GLY A 75 9.04 18.76 19.88
N HIS A 76 8.48 17.80 19.11
CA HIS A 76 7.59 18.05 17.98
C HIS A 76 8.20 18.96 16.92
N SER A 77 9.50 18.79 16.63
CA SER A 77 10.23 19.65 15.69
C SER A 77 9.64 19.61 14.29
N ASP A 78 9.90 20.69 13.58
CA ASP A 78 9.67 20.75 12.14
C ASP A 78 10.86 20.16 11.36
N GLY A 79 10.57 19.57 10.22
CA GLY A 79 11.52 19.28 9.17
C GLY A 79 11.28 20.17 7.95
N ILE A 80 12.14 20.02 6.96
CA ILE A 80 11.98 20.68 5.67
C ILE A 80 11.55 19.63 4.65
N VAL A 81 10.46 19.89 3.94
CA VAL A 81 10.01 19.08 2.81
C VAL A 81 10.51 19.67 1.51
N HIS A 82 11.08 18.83 0.68
CA HIS A 82 11.63 19.20 -0.63
C HIS A 82 10.81 18.52 -1.72
N PRO A 83 10.32 19.29 -2.72
CA PRO A 83 9.63 18.73 -3.87
C PRO A 83 10.49 17.72 -4.63
N ILE A 84 9.86 16.68 -5.15
CA ILE A 84 10.43 15.68 -6.07
C ILE A 84 9.91 16.03 -7.47
N PRO A 85 10.68 16.74 -8.31
CA PRO A 85 10.18 17.34 -9.55
C PRO A 85 9.52 16.36 -10.51
N GLU A 86 10.04 15.13 -10.59
CA GLU A 86 9.57 14.06 -11.46
C GLU A 86 8.12 13.65 -11.15
N THR A 87 7.65 13.91 -9.93
CA THR A 87 6.31 13.53 -9.46
C THR A 87 5.26 14.62 -9.69
N THR A 88 5.61 15.72 -10.32
CA THR A 88 4.69 16.84 -10.55
C THR A 88 3.57 16.42 -11.52
N THR A 89 2.32 16.60 -11.10
CA THR A 89 1.16 16.28 -11.93
C THR A 89 0.00 17.25 -11.68
N ARG A 90 -0.83 17.48 -12.69
CA ARG A 90 -2.09 18.24 -12.56
C ARG A 90 -3.13 17.39 -11.86
N LEU A 91 -4.04 18.06 -11.13
CA LEU A 91 -5.15 17.39 -10.47
C LEU A 91 -6.39 17.40 -11.38
N PRO A 92 -6.83 16.27 -11.97
CA PRO A 92 -7.96 16.25 -12.92
C PRO A 92 -9.28 16.77 -12.31
N TRP A 93 -9.43 16.64 -11.01
CA TRP A 93 -10.60 17.13 -10.26
C TRP A 93 -10.50 18.59 -9.81
N ARG A 94 -9.38 19.26 -10.11
CA ARG A 94 -9.12 20.65 -9.71
C ARG A 94 -8.20 21.35 -10.71
N GLU A 95 -8.80 21.91 -11.76
CA GLU A 95 -8.12 22.45 -12.94
C GLU A 95 -7.03 23.50 -12.63
N ASN A 96 -7.18 24.26 -11.52
CA ASN A 96 -6.22 25.29 -11.13
C ASN A 96 -5.15 24.84 -10.13
N ALA A 97 -4.87 23.53 -10.08
CA ALA A 97 -3.92 23.00 -9.11
C ALA A 97 -3.02 21.91 -9.69
N VAL A 98 -1.78 21.92 -9.22
CA VAL A 98 -0.82 20.83 -9.39
C VAL A 98 -0.45 20.23 -8.04
N ARG A 99 0.04 19.02 -8.06
CA ARG A 99 0.60 18.32 -6.91
C ARG A 99 2.04 17.91 -7.20
N VAL A 100 2.88 17.92 -6.18
CA VAL A 100 4.23 17.37 -6.20
C VAL A 100 4.45 16.55 -4.93
N LEU A 101 5.00 15.33 -5.05
CA LEU A 101 5.43 14.55 -3.90
C LEU A 101 6.69 15.15 -3.29
N CYS A 102 6.89 14.93 -1.99
CA CYS A 102 7.99 15.50 -1.26
C CYS A 102 8.78 14.45 -0.46
N THR A 103 10.08 14.72 -0.32
CA THR A 103 10.97 14.07 0.65
C THR A 103 11.23 14.99 1.82
N PHE A 104 11.87 14.47 2.88
CA PHE A 104 12.11 15.22 4.12
C PHE A 104 13.58 15.32 4.45
N THR A 105 13.97 16.45 5.03
CA THR A 105 15.22 16.59 5.78
C THR A 105 14.94 17.09 7.19
N HIS A 106 15.76 16.67 8.15
CA HIS A 106 15.76 17.15 9.52
C HIS A 106 17.20 17.42 9.95
N GLU A 107 17.47 18.60 10.50
CA GLU A 107 18.82 19.04 10.88
C GLU A 107 19.85 18.96 9.73
N GLY A 108 19.39 19.12 8.49
CA GLY A 108 20.22 19.05 7.28
C GLY A 108 20.46 17.65 6.73
N GLU A 109 20.03 16.60 7.43
CA GLU A 109 20.16 15.21 6.99
C GLU A 109 18.82 14.69 6.40
N ARG A 110 18.91 13.80 5.43
CA ARG A 110 17.73 13.16 4.86
C ARG A 110 17.03 12.29 5.90
N LEU A 111 15.70 12.46 6.04
CA LEU A 111 14.89 11.66 6.95
C LEU A 111 14.58 10.31 6.31
N ALA A 112 15.30 9.27 6.72
CA ALA A 112 15.13 7.90 6.20
C ALA A 112 13.83 7.22 6.68
N SER A 113 13.19 7.74 7.72
CA SER A 113 11.99 7.11 8.33
C SER A 113 10.69 7.33 7.54
N SER A 114 10.67 8.16 6.49
CA SER A 114 9.47 8.26 5.65
C SER A 114 9.26 6.98 4.83
N PRO A 115 8.02 6.52 4.61
CA PRO A 115 7.75 5.26 3.89
C PRO A 115 8.38 5.22 2.49
N ARG A 116 8.33 6.33 1.76
CA ARG A 116 8.96 6.43 0.43
C ARG A 116 10.48 6.29 0.50
N ALA A 117 11.12 6.94 1.48
CA ALA A 117 12.57 6.84 1.67
C ALA A 117 13.01 5.43 2.11
N ALA A 118 12.18 4.72 2.88
CA ALA A 118 12.42 3.32 3.23
C ALA A 118 12.47 2.43 1.98
N LEU A 119 11.51 2.60 1.05
CA LEU A 119 11.53 1.86 -0.22
C LEU A 119 12.78 2.20 -1.04
N GLU A 120 13.16 3.48 -1.14
CA GLU A 120 14.38 3.88 -1.83
C GLU A 120 15.63 3.23 -1.20
N SER A 121 15.68 3.13 0.12
CA SER A 121 16.79 2.48 0.84
C SER A 121 16.86 0.98 0.55
N VAL A 122 15.72 0.29 0.54
CA VAL A 122 15.66 -1.14 0.17
C VAL A 122 16.10 -1.37 -1.28
N LEU A 123 15.67 -0.52 -2.20
CA LEU A 123 16.09 -0.60 -3.61
C LEU A 123 17.58 -0.34 -3.78
N ALA A 124 18.15 0.59 -3.01
CA ALA A 124 19.58 0.86 -3.01
C ALA A 124 20.42 -0.28 -2.39
N ALA A 125 19.81 -1.11 -1.53
CA ALA A 125 20.45 -2.30 -0.95
C ALA A 125 20.45 -3.51 -1.90
N ASN A 126 19.95 -3.38 -3.12
CA ASN A 126 19.97 -4.43 -4.15
C ASN A 126 21.39 -4.66 -4.67
N ASP A 127 22.11 -5.57 -4.06
CA ASP A 127 23.49 -5.96 -4.39
C ASP A 127 23.58 -7.02 -5.53
N PHE A 128 22.44 -7.52 -6.01
CA PHE A 128 22.36 -8.41 -7.16
C PHE A 128 22.31 -7.67 -8.50
N GLY A 129 22.07 -6.36 -8.49
CA GLY A 129 21.96 -5.53 -9.69
C GLY A 129 20.69 -5.78 -10.50
N PHE A 130 19.67 -6.42 -9.91
CA PHE A 130 18.41 -6.69 -10.60
C PHE A 130 17.61 -5.42 -10.88
N ASP A 131 17.00 -5.41 -12.06
CA ASP A 131 15.91 -4.48 -12.38
C ASP A 131 14.59 -5.05 -11.87
N PHE A 132 14.14 -4.60 -10.69
CA PHE A 132 12.84 -4.98 -10.17
C PHE A 132 11.72 -4.23 -10.86
N TYR A 133 10.59 -4.93 -11.05
CA TYR A 133 9.31 -4.37 -11.44
C TYR A 133 8.23 -4.81 -10.45
N ALA A 134 7.27 -3.93 -10.24
CA ALA A 134 6.13 -4.16 -9.36
C ALA A 134 4.82 -3.83 -10.07
N GLY A 135 3.78 -4.62 -9.83
CA GLY A 135 2.41 -4.37 -10.29
C GLY A 135 1.46 -4.46 -9.11
N SER A 136 0.50 -3.56 -9.03
CA SER A 136 -0.47 -3.49 -7.93
C SER A 136 -1.87 -3.80 -8.42
N GLU A 137 -2.57 -4.70 -7.71
CA GLU A 137 -4.00 -4.98 -7.88
C GLU A 137 -4.70 -4.58 -6.59
N LEU A 138 -5.67 -3.67 -6.65
CA LEU A 138 -6.37 -3.18 -5.48
C LEU A 138 -7.86 -3.38 -5.60
N GLU A 139 -8.42 -4.05 -4.60
CA GLU A 139 -9.84 -4.16 -4.37
C GLU A 139 -10.33 -3.02 -3.47
N PHE A 140 -11.54 -2.54 -3.71
CA PHE A 140 -12.18 -1.55 -2.85
C PHE A 140 -13.70 -1.68 -2.92
N TYR A 141 -14.37 -1.15 -1.91
CA TYR A 141 -15.83 -1.02 -1.93
C TYR A 141 -16.23 0.39 -2.34
N LEU A 142 -17.17 0.48 -3.27
CA LEU A 142 -17.91 1.70 -3.57
C LEU A 142 -19.16 1.72 -2.71
N LEU A 143 -19.28 2.73 -1.85
CA LEU A 143 -20.34 2.86 -0.88
C LEU A 143 -21.21 4.08 -1.17
N GLU A 144 -22.46 4.00 -0.71
CA GLU A 144 -23.41 5.11 -0.68
C GLU A 144 -23.85 5.38 0.76
N GLU A 145 -24.41 6.57 1.01
CA GLU A 145 -24.98 6.91 2.30
C GLU A 145 -26.37 6.31 2.42
N GLY A 146 -26.51 5.36 3.34
CA GLY A 146 -27.78 4.73 3.68
C GLY A 146 -28.59 5.54 4.70
N SER A 147 -29.62 4.94 5.26
CA SER A 147 -30.42 5.56 6.30
C SER A 147 -29.67 5.59 7.64
N GLY A 148 -29.70 6.71 8.35
CA GLY A 148 -29.17 6.81 9.72
C GLY A 148 -27.63 6.92 9.82
N ASN A 149 -26.96 7.51 8.82
CA ASN A 149 -25.50 7.62 8.71
C ASN A 149 -24.78 6.26 8.57
N GLU A 150 -25.44 5.25 8.07
CA GLU A 150 -24.81 3.98 7.68
C GLU A 150 -24.26 4.08 6.26
N TYR A 151 -23.19 3.34 5.99
CA TYR A 151 -22.69 3.15 4.63
C TYR A 151 -23.18 1.81 4.09
N VAL A 152 -23.73 1.84 2.89
CA VAL A 152 -24.19 0.65 2.17
C VAL A 152 -23.45 0.50 0.85
N PRO A 153 -23.30 -0.71 0.29
CA PRO A 153 -22.73 -0.89 -1.04
C PRO A 153 -23.51 -0.12 -2.12
N ALA A 154 -22.82 0.43 -3.09
CA ALA A 154 -23.43 1.15 -4.21
C ALA A 154 -24.09 0.23 -5.25
N THR A 155 -23.84 -1.08 -5.23
CA THR A 155 -24.49 -2.07 -6.07
C THR A 155 -25.09 -3.19 -5.23
N ASP A 156 -26.08 -3.88 -5.76
CA ASP A 156 -26.72 -5.03 -5.12
C ASP A 156 -26.12 -6.35 -5.63
N GLY A 157 -26.15 -7.38 -4.77
CA GLY A 157 -25.82 -8.75 -5.13
C GLY A 157 -24.33 -9.06 -5.26
N ASN A 158 -24.03 -10.35 -5.45
CA ASN A 158 -22.66 -10.85 -5.64
C ASN A 158 -22.50 -11.22 -7.12
N HIS A 159 -21.86 -10.34 -7.88
CA HIS A 159 -21.86 -10.39 -9.35
C HIS A 159 -20.46 -10.34 -9.94
N GLU A 160 -19.54 -11.13 -9.39
CA GLU A 160 -18.16 -11.23 -9.85
C GLU A 160 -18.08 -11.44 -11.36
N CYS A 161 -17.42 -10.53 -12.06
CA CYS A 161 -17.23 -10.53 -13.51
C CYS A 161 -18.52 -10.62 -14.35
N VAL A 162 -19.69 -10.34 -13.78
CA VAL A 162 -20.94 -10.30 -14.53
C VAL A 162 -21.04 -8.99 -15.30
N SER A 163 -21.14 -9.07 -16.63
CA SER A 163 -21.05 -7.91 -17.53
C SER A 163 -22.03 -6.78 -17.21
N TRP A 164 -23.31 -7.10 -16.95
CA TRP A 164 -24.31 -6.07 -16.62
C TRP A 164 -24.03 -5.38 -15.27
N ALA A 165 -23.43 -6.10 -14.30
CA ALA A 165 -23.05 -5.48 -13.02
C ALA A 165 -21.89 -4.49 -13.18
N THR A 166 -20.97 -4.77 -14.10
CA THR A 166 -19.94 -3.80 -14.50
C THR A 166 -20.56 -2.57 -15.19
N GLU A 167 -21.60 -2.76 -15.98
CA GLU A 167 -22.33 -1.66 -16.64
C GLU A 167 -23.10 -0.76 -15.63
N GLU A 168 -23.54 -1.27 -14.48
CA GLU A 168 -24.20 -0.48 -13.43
C GLU A 168 -23.29 0.63 -12.85
N VAL A 169 -21.98 0.42 -12.87
CA VAL A 169 -20.99 1.38 -12.37
C VAL A 169 -20.20 2.05 -13.50
N SER A 170 -20.71 1.97 -14.74
CA SER A 170 -20.02 2.49 -15.94
C SER A 170 -19.67 3.98 -15.85
N ASP A 171 -20.56 4.83 -15.32
CA ASP A 171 -20.30 6.26 -15.16
C ASP A 171 -19.11 6.53 -14.21
N PHE A 172 -19.01 5.75 -13.13
CA PHE A 172 -17.88 5.79 -12.21
C PHE A 172 -16.58 5.38 -12.94
N TYR A 173 -16.65 4.31 -13.69
CA TYR A 173 -15.51 3.79 -14.45
C TYR A 173 -15.03 4.75 -15.53
N ASP A 174 -15.94 5.30 -16.32
CA ASP A 174 -15.60 6.27 -17.38
C ASP A 174 -14.91 7.50 -16.80
N ARG A 175 -15.42 7.98 -15.63
CA ARG A 175 -14.79 9.08 -14.91
C ARG A 175 -13.42 8.69 -14.36
N LEU A 176 -13.30 7.50 -13.78
CA LEU A 176 -12.04 6.99 -13.24
C LEU A 176 -11.00 6.86 -14.36
N ALA A 177 -11.36 6.24 -15.48
CA ALA A 177 -10.48 6.07 -16.63
C ALA A 177 -10.02 7.41 -17.24
N GLY A 178 -10.94 8.36 -17.39
CA GLY A 178 -10.63 9.71 -17.89
C GLY A 178 -9.64 10.43 -16.97
N TRP A 179 -9.93 10.48 -15.68
CA TRP A 179 -9.05 11.16 -14.71
C TRP A 179 -7.74 10.41 -14.48
N ALA A 180 -7.73 9.06 -14.57
CA ALA A 180 -6.50 8.27 -14.47
C ALA A 180 -5.53 8.63 -15.61
N GLY A 181 -6.01 8.67 -16.87
CA GLY A 181 -5.20 9.08 -18.00
C GLY A 181 -4.64 10.49 -17.86
N ASP A 182 -5.46 11.46 -17.41
CA ASP A 182 -5.01 12.84 -17.14
C ASP A 182 -4.00 12.91 -15.99
N TYR A 183 -4.06 11.97 -15.05
CA TYR A 183 -3.16 11.89 -13.88
C TYR A 183 -1.88 11.10 -14.16
N GLY A 184 -1.81 10.43 -15.32
CA GLY A 184 -0.67 9.62 -15.74
C GLY A 184 -0.70 8.18 -15.20
N ILE A 185 -1.91 7.65 -14.94
CA ILE A 185 -2.13 6.26 -14.51
C ILE A 185 -2.81 5.49 -15.64
N ASP A 186 -2.11 4.52 -16.21
CA ASP A 186 -2.61 3.69 -17.30
C ASP A 186 -3.40 2.49 -16.73
N LEU A 187 -4.74 2.60 -16.72
CA LEU A 187 -5.62 1.52 -16.30
C LEU A 187 -5.64 0.40 -17.34
N THR A 188 -5.53 -0.86 -16.90
CA THR A 188 -5.48 -2.03 -17.79
C THR A 188 -6.73 -2.89 -17.72
N ALA A 189 -7.34 -3.01 -16.55
CA ALA A 189 -8.58 -3.77 -16.36
C ALA A 189 -9.40 -3.22 -15.20
N LEU A 190 -10.68 -3.60 -15.23
CA LEU A 190 -11.66 -3.09 -14.30
C LEU A 190 -12.83 -4.05 -14.29
N HIS A 191 -13.21 -4.57 -13.10
CA HIS A 191 -14.32 -5.49 -12.98
C HIS A 191 -15.00 -5.40 -11.61
N HIS A 192 -16.24 -5.91 -11.59
CA HIS A 192 -16.97 -6.11 -10.35
C HIS A 192 -16.47 -7.37 -9.64
N GLU A 193 -16.13 -7.22 -8.38
CA GLU A 193 -15.68 -8.30 -7.52
C GLU A 193 -16.84 -9.09 -6.87
N HIS A 194 -16.49 -10.10 -6.05
CA HIS A 194 -17.47 -11.01 -5.44
C HIS A 194 -18.49 -10.29 -4.54
N GLY A 195 -18.08 -9.28 -3.78
CA GLY A 195 -18.98 -8.54 -2.87
C GLY A 195 -19.81 -7.47 -3.58
N ALA A 196 -21.07 -7.28 -3.17
CA ALA A 196 -21.88 -6.15 -3.62
C ALA A 196 -21.13 -4.83 -3.39
N GLY A 197 -21.02 -3.99 -4.41
CA GLY A 197 -20.22 -2.75 -4.41
C GLY A 197 -18.72 -2.94 -4.37
N GLN A 198 -18.20 -4.16 -4.43
CA GLN A 198 -16.77 -4.43 -4.46
C GLN A 198 -16.26 -4.41 -5.90
N LEU A 199 -15.20 -3.67 -6.13
CA LEU A 199 -14.59 -3.44 -7.42
C LEU A 199 -13.09 -3.71 -7.34
N GLU A 200 -12.52 -4.21 -8.43
CA GLU A 200 -11.08 -4.31 -8.62
C GLU A 200 -10.65 -3.51 -9.84
N VAL A 201 -9.54 -2.82 -9.71
CA VAL A 201 -8.93 -2.06 -10.79
C VAL A 201 -7.46 -2.41 -10.89
N LEU A 202 -7.05 -2.76 -12.10
CA LEU A 202 -5.66 -3.03 -12.44
C LEU A 202 -5.10 -1.87 -13.26
N PHE A 203 -3.83 -1.58 -13.05
CA PHE A 203 -3.08 -0.60 -13.83
C PHE A 203 -1.69 -1.14 -14.15
N ASP A 204 -1.03 -0.55 -15.13
CA ASP A 204 0.25 -1.03 -15.60
C ASP A 204 1.28 -1.13 -14.48
N TYR A 205 2.17 -2.11 -14.62
CA TYR A 205 3.31 -2.29 -13.73
C TYR A 205 4.45 -1.32 -14.09
N GLY A 206 5.31 -1.04 -13.13
CA GLY A 206 6.42 -0.13 -13.30
C GLY A 206 7.60 -0.44 -12.39
N ARG A 207 8.58 0.47 -12.35
CA ARG A 207 9.64 0.40 -11.35
C ARG A 207 9.04 0.52 -9.95
N PRO A 208 9.59 -0.19 -8.93
CA PRO A 208 8.92 -0.30 -7.62
C PRO A 208 8.59 1.03 -6.95
N LEU A 209 9.46 2.03 -7.06
CA LEU A 209 9.22 3.34 -6.48
C LEU A 209 8.11 4.11 -7.21
N GLU A 210 8.14 4.09 -8.55
CA GLU A 210 7.10 4.67 -9.40
C GLU A 210 5.76 3.95 -9.17
N GLN A 211 5.78 2.63 -9.05
CA GLN A 211 4.58 1.84 -8.76
C GLN A 211 3.99 2.15 -7.38
N ALA A 212 4.84 2.40 -6.37
CA ALA A 212 4.38 2.83 -5.06
C ALA A 212 3.73 4.22 -5.11
N ASP A 213 4.37 5.17 -5.83
CA ASP A 213 3.83 6.51 -6.08
C ASP A 213 2.47 6.42 -6.83
N THR A 214 2.39 5.60 -7.89
CA THR A 214 1.16 5.36 -8.67
C THR A 214 0.05 4.73 -7.83
N THR A 215 0.37 3.73 -7.01
CA THR A 215 -0.60 3.08 -6.12
C THR A 215 -1.13 4.04 -5.05
N PHE A 216 -0.26 4.87 -4.50
CA PHE A 216 -0.63 5.92 -3.55
C PHE A 216 -1.58 6.95 -4.20
N ASP A 217 -1.26 7.39 -5.41
CA ASP A 217 -2.07 8.31 -6.19
C ASP A 217 -3.42 7.71 -6.60
N PHE A 218 -3.42 6.46 -7.02
CA PHE A 218 -4.63 5.73 -7.38
C PHE A 218 -5.66 5.71 -6.24
N LYS A 219 -5.22 5.41 -5.01
CA LYS A 219 -6.12 5.45 -3.83
C LYS A 219 -6.76 6.82 -3.62
N ARG A 220 -6.03 7.90 -3.88
CA ARG A 220 -6.54 9.26 -3.81
C ARG A 220 -7.51 9.55 -4.94
N LEU A 221 -7.13 9.18 -6.17
CA LEU A 221 -7.93 9.37 -7.37
C LEU A 221 -9.31 8.71 -7.25
N VAL A 222 -9.36 7.44 -6.88
CA VAL A 222 -10.61 6.68 -6.65
C VAL A 222 -11.53 7.40 -5.67
N LYS A 223 -10.99 7.92 -4.55
CA LYS A 223 -11.76 8.69 -3.58
C LYS A 223 -12.30 10.01 -4.15
N GLN A 224 -11.56 10.68 -5.03
CA GLN A 224 -12.03 11.91 -5.67
C GLN A 224 -13.10 11.62 -6.73
N VAL A 225 -12.95 10.54 -7.49
CA VAL A 225 -14.00 10.09 -8.42
C VAL A 225 -15.29 9.79 -7.66
N GLY A 226 -15.25 9.01 -6.59
CA GLY A 226 -16.44 8.71 -5.79
C GLY A 226 -17.15 9.98 -5.30
N ARG A 227 -16.38 10.94 -4.78
CA ARG A 227 -16.95 12.24 -4.33
C ARG A 227 -17.67 13.01 -5.44
N SER A 228 -17.26 12.86 -6.69
CA SER A 228 -17.94 13.50 -7.82
C SER A 228 -19.32 12.90 -8.13
N PHE A 229 -19.64 11.74 -7.54
CA PHE A 229 -20.91 11.03 -7.63
C PHE A 229 -21.63 10.93 -6.28
N ASP A 230 -21.21 11.67 -5.25
CA ASP A 230 -21.70 11.54 -3.88
C ASP A 230 -21.60 10.10 -3.33
N GLN A 231 -20.52 9.41 -3.73
CA GLN A 231 -20.18 8.04 -3.30
C GLN A 231 -18.89 8.02 -2.48
N TRP A 232 -18.72 6.98 -1.66
CA TRP A 232 -17.58 6.81 -0.74
C TRP A 232 -16.79 5.54 -1.04
N PRO A 233 -15.81 5.59 -1.97
CA PRO A 233 -14.89 4.48 -2.14
C PRO A 233 -14.05 4.27 -0.88
N THR A 234 -13.95 3.02 -0.44
CA THR A 234 -13.14 2.65 0.71
C THR A 234 -12.23 1.47 0.42
N PHE A 235 -10.96 1.63 0.77
CA PHE A 235 -9.96 0.56 0.78
C PHE A 235 -9.91 -0.15 2.13
N MET A 236 -10.89 0.00 2.99
CA MET A 236 -10.98 -0.70 4.26
C MET A 236 -10.96 -2.21 4.03
N ALA A 237 -10.10 -2.92 4.76
CA ALA A 237 -9.84 -4.33 4.53
C ALA A 237 -11.07 -5.25 4.69
N LYS A 238 -11.97 -4.94 5.62
CA LYS A 238 -13.21 -5.70 5.90
C LYS A 238 -14.31 -4.72 6.34
N PRO A 239 -14.95 -4.00 5.40
CA PRO A 239 -15.99 -3.02 5.77
C PRO A 239 -17.27 -3.67 6.29
N PHE A 240 -17.59 -4.90 5.85
CA PHE A 240 -18.78 -5.66 6.25
C PHE A 240 -18.38 -7.02 6.79
N ALA A 241 -19.00 -7.45 7.90
CA ALA A 241 -18.68 -8.71 8.55
C ALA A 241 -19.03 -9.94 7.71
N ASP A 242 -20.13 -9.86 6.95
CA ASP A 242 -20.73 -10.92 6.16
C ASP A 242 -20.36 -10.88 4.65
N ARG A 243 -19.43 -10.01 4.26
CA ARG A 243 -19.00 -9.84 2.87
C ARG A 243 -17.50 -10.09 2.71
N PRO A 244 -16.98 -10.30 1.49
CA PRO A 244 -15.56 -10.44 1.25
C PRO A 244 -14.76 -9.25 1.78
N GLY A 245 -13.48 -9.48 2.09
CA GLY A 245 -12.53 -8.40 2.39
C GLY A 245 -11.87 -7.89 1.13
N SER A 246 -11.22 -6.73 1.20
CA SER A 246 -10.49 -6.12 0.09
C SER A 246 -8.99 -6.40 0.21
N GLY A 247 -8.42 -7.02 -0.82
CA GLY A 247 -7.01 -7.36 -0.97
C GLY A 247 -6.20 -6.27 -1.67
N TYR A 248 -4.91 -6.34 -1.45
CA TYR A 248 -3.87 -5.70 -2.24
C TYR A 248 -2.89 -6.79 -2.68
N HIS A 249 -2.98 -7.21 -3.93
CA HIS A 249 -2.05 -8.17 -4.49
C HIS A 249 -0.88 -7.43 -5.14
N LEU A 250 0.33 -7.79 -4.72
CA LEU A 250 1.55 -7.20 -5.25
C LEU A 250 2.27 -8.21 -6.12
N HIS A 251 2.36 -7.92 -7.41
CA HIS A 251 3.19 -8.65 -8.34
C HIS A 251 4.62 -8.11 -8.33
N VAL A 252 5.61 -9.01 -8.27
CA VAL A 252 7.03 -8.66 -8.34
C VAL A 252 7.72 -9.55 -9.37
N SER A 253 8.54 -8.95 -10.21
CA SER A 253 9.49 -9.62 -11.09
C SER A 253 10.85 -8.95 -11.00
N ALA A 254 11.90 -9.70 -11.36
CA ALA A 254 13.27 -9.21 -11.39
C ALA A 254 13.91 -9.56 -12.73
N PHE A 255 14.68 -8.65 -13.28
CA PHE A 255 15.40 -8.84 -14.55
C PHE A 255 16.89 -8.64 -14.33
N ASP A 256 17.69 -9.51 -14.96
CA ASP A 256 19.14 -9.48 -14.99
C ASP A 256 19.56 -9.34 -16.46
N ASP A 257 20.18 -8.21 -16.84
CA ASP A 257 20.53 -7.89 -18.24
C ASP A 257 19.36 -8.07 -19.25
N GLY A 258 18.11 -7.81 -18.79
CA GLY A 258 16.89 -7.89 -19.60
C GLY A 258 16.26 -9.27 -19.68
N GLU A 259 16.82 -10.28 -19.03
CA GLU A 259 16.23 -11.62 -18.88
C GLU A 259 15.51 -11.73 -17.53
N ASN A 260 14.37 -12.43 -17.49
CA ASN A 260 13.61 -12.62 -16.26
C ASN A 260 14.40 -13.55 -15.30
N ALA A 261 14.92 -12.98 -14.22
CA ALA A 261 15.74 -13.70 -13.24
C ALA A 261 14.95 -14.79 -12.47
N PHE A 262 13.62 -14.73 -12.47
CA PHE A 262 12.78 -15.73 -11.79
C PHE A 262 12.39 -16.90 -12.70
N GLU A 263 12.66 -16.82 -14.02
CA GLU A 263 12.33 -17.87 -14.99
C GLU A 263 13.42 -18.95 -15.04
N ALA A 264 13.01 -20.23 -15.03
CA ALA A 264 13.93 -21.32 -15.23
C ALA A 264 14.16 -21.60 -16.73
N ASP A 265 15.33 -22.10 -17.10
CA ASP A 265 15.69 -22.44 -18.49
C ASP A 265 14.68 -23.40 -19.17
N THR A 266 13.94 -24.18 -18.40
CA THR A 266 12.98 -25.20 -18.88
C THR A 266 11.54 -24.68 -18.97
N GLY A 267 11.27 -23.37 -18.76
CA GLY A 267 9.92 -22.78 -18.76
C GLY A 267 9.08 -23.19 -17.54
N ASP A 268 7.91 -22.65 -17.39
CA ASP A 268 6.82 -22.96 -16.41
C ASP A 268 7.20 -23.12 -14.92
N THR A 269 8.46 -23.03 -14.53
CA THR A 269 8.91 -23.13 -13.13
C THR A 269 9.81 -21.98 -12.74
N LEU A 270 9.96 -21.75 -11.43
CA LEU A 270 10.89 -20.76 -10.91
C LEU A 270 12.34 -21.22 -11.06
N SER A 271 13.22 -20.28 -11.42
CA SER A 271 14.67 -20.45 -11.33
C SER A 271 15.10 -20.66 -9.86
N GLU A 272 16.37 -20.99 -9.65
CA GLU A 272 16.97 -21.02 -8.31
C GLU A 272 16.83 -19.67 -7.60
N ARG A 273 17.08 -18.56 -8.32
CA ARG A 273 16.89 -17.18 -7.80
C ARG A 273 15.43 -16.90 -7.43
N GLY A 274 14.47 -17.28 -8.28
CA GLY A 274 13.04 -17.17 -7.98
C GLY A 274 12.64 -17.98 -6.75
N ARG A 275 13.17 -19.21 -6.57
CA ARG A 275 12.93 -20.00 -5.37
C ARG A 275 13.52 -19.36 -4.12
N HIS A 276 14.76 -18.87 -4.17
CA HIS A 276 15.37 -18.18 -3.03
C HIS A 276 14.60 -16.92 -2.64
N PHE A 277 14.11 -16.17 -3.63
CA PHE A 277 13.24 -15.01 -3.35
C PHE A 277 11.96 -15.44 -2.62
N VAL A 278 11.28 -16.50 -3.09
CA VAL A 278 10.12 -17.09 -2.40
C VAL A 278 10.51 -17.60 -1.01
N GLY A 279 11.70 -18.20 -0.87
CA GLY A 279 12.26 -18.63 0.43
C GLY A 279 12.30 -17.49 1.45
N GLY A 280 12.76 -16.31 1.01
CA GLY A 280 12.74 -15.10 1.83
C GLY A 280 11.31 -14.66 2.18
N LEU A 281 10.38 -14.66 1.23
CA LEU A 281 8.98 -14.33 1.52
C LEU A 281 8.35 -15.29 2.54
N MET A 282 8.70 -16.56 2.53
CA MET A 282 8.20 -17.55 3.49
C MET A 282 8.84 -17.38 4.87
N GLU A 283 10.15 -17.13 4.94
CA GLU A 283 10.88 -16.88 6.20
C GLU A 283 10.32 -15.68 6.95
N HIS A 284 10.03 -14.60 6.22
CA HIS A 284 9.58 -13.32 6.77
C HIS A 284 8.05 -13.14 6.74
N ALA A 285 7.27 -14.16 6.44
CA ALA A 285 5.82 -14.05 6.24
C ALA A 285 5.08 -13.45 7.44
N ASP A 286 5.52 -13.77 8.66
CA ASP A 286 4.94 -13.25 9.90
C ASP A 286 5.17 -11.73 10.04
N ALA A 287 6.37 -11.28 9.74
CA ALA A 287 6.72 -9.85 9.77
C ALA A 287 6.05 -9.08 8.63
N LEU A 288 5.99 -9.67 7.42
CA LEU A 288 5.27 -9.11 6.27
C LEU A 288 3.77 -8.95 6.54
N THR A 289 3.19 -9.81 7.39
CA THR A 289 1.80 -9.67 7.82
C THR A 289 1.55 -8.35 8.56
N ALA A 290 2.52 -7.83 9.33
CA ALA A 290 2.38 -6.53 9.98
C ALA A 290 2.27 -5.39 8.98
N LEU A 291 3.12 -5.39 7.95
CA LEU A 291 3.15 -4.36 6.92
C LEU A 291 1.96 -4.46 5.96
N GLY A 292 1.59 -5.69 5.60
CA GLY A 292 0.49 -5.99 4.68
C GLY A 292 -0.89 -5.89 5.33
N THR A 293 -1.02 -6.18 6.62
CA THR A 293 -2.29 -6.13 7.36
C THR A 293 -2.16 -5.19 8.56
N PRO A 294 -2.09 -3.86 8.30
CA PRO A 294 -1.54 -2.91 9.27
C PRO A 294 -2.48 -2.55 10.44
N ASN A 295 -3.73 -2.97 10.44
CA ASN A 295 -4.70 -2.57 11.46
C ASN A 295 -5.64 -3.71 11.90
N ILE A 296 -6.36 -3.50 13.00
CA ILE A 296 -7.25 -4.50 13.61
C ILE A 296 -8.33 -5.01 12.64
N ASN A 297 -8.79 -4.17 11.73
CA ASN A 297 -9.83 -4.53 10.78
C ASN A 297 -9.33 -5.53 9.73
N GLY A 298 -8.06 -5.40 9.28
CA GLY A 298 -7.45 -6.27 8.31
C GLY A 298 -7.40 -7.75 8.76
N PHE A 299 -7.19 -7.99 10.05
CA PHE A 299 -7.18 -9.35 10.63
C PHE A 299 -8.54 -10.06 10.59
N LYS A 300 -9.63 -9.33 10.34
CA LYS A 300 -10.96 -9.92 10.11
C LYS A 300 -11.14 -10.53 8.73
N ARG A 301 -10.18 -10.33 7.81
CA ARG A 301 -10.14 -10.99 6.49
C ARG A 301 -9.71 -12.45 6.58
N PHE A 302 -8.87 -12.79 7.55
CA PHE A 302 -8.26 -14.11 7.67
C PHE A 302 -9.26 -15.16 8.09
N GLU A 303 -9.76 -15.93 7.14
CA GLU A 303 -10.67 -17.06 7.34
C GLU A 303 -10.05 -18.32 6.73
N PRO A 304 -10.07 -19.47 7.44
CA PRO A 304 -9.58 -20.72 6.88
C PRO A 304 -10.30 -21.08 5.57
N SER A 305 -9.59 -21.73 4.66
CA SER A 305 -10.13 -22.23 3.39
C SER A 305 -10.80 -21.14 2.53
N SER A 306 -10.27 -19.90 2.60
CA SER A 306 -10.72 -18.78 1.78
C SER A 306 -9.65 -18.37 0.75
N PHE A 307 -9.95 -17.42 -0.13
CA PHE A 307 -8.98 -16.84 -1.06
C PHE A 307 -8.01 -15.85 -0.37
N VAL A 308 -8.24 -15.52 0.90
CA VAL A 308 -7.31 -14.74 1.70
C VAL A 308 -6.28 -15.71 2.32
N PRO A 309 -4.97 -15.49 2.14
CA PRO A 309 -3.95 -16.36 2.69
C PRO A 309 -4.08 -16.52 4.21
N TYR A 310 -4.15 -17.77 4.67
CA TYR A 310 -4.26 -18.12 6.09
C TYR A 310 -2.94 -18.61 6.67
N THR A 311 -2.05 -19.09 5.80
CA THR A 311 -0.79 -19.75 6.16
C THR A 311 0.39 -19.14 5.41
N ALA A 312 1.59 -19.26 5.97
CA ALA A 312 2.85 -19.02 5.28
C ALA A 312 3.08 -20.15 4.25
N SER A 313 2.56 -19.96 3.04
CA SER A 313 2.58 -20.96 1.96
C SER A 313 2.74 -20.31 0.60
N TRP A 314 3.21 -21.08 -0.36
CA TRP A 314 3.32 -20.67 -1.74
C TRP A 314 2.92 -21.80 -2.69
N GLY A 315 2.57 -21.48 -3.93
CA GLY A 315 2.21 -22.49 -4.92
C GLY A 315 2.07 -21.92 -6.33
N TYR A 316 2.14 -22.83 -7.32
CA TYR A 316 1.89 -22.50 -8.71
C TYR A 316 0.38 -22.37 -8.93
N ASP A 317 -0.02 -21.22 -9.46
CA ASP A 317 -1.43 -20.85 -9.75
C ASP A 317 -2.43 -21.13 -8.62
N ASN A 318 -1.98 -21.04 -7.37
CA ASN A 318 -2.81 -21.30 -6.19
C ASN A 318 -3.16 -19.98 -5.46
N ARG A 319 -4.43 -19.56 -5.59
CA ARG A 319 -4.95 -18.34 -4.97
C ARG A 319 -5.17 -18.42 -3.45
N MET A 320 -5.02 -19.61 -2.83
CA MET A 320 -5.16 -19.78 -1.38
C MET A 320 -3.84 -19.59 -0.62
N THR A 321 -2.72 -19.40 -1.33
CA THR A 321 -1.39 -19.27 -0.75
C THR A 321 -0.98 -17.81 -0.54
N ALA A 322 -0.05 -17.57 0.39
CA ALA A 322 0.52 -16.25 0.65
C ALA A 322 1.34 -15.71 -0.54
N VAL A 323 1.97 -16.61 -1.30
CA VAL A 323 2.65 -16.29 -2.55
C VAL A 323 2.16 -17.24 -3.65
N ARG A 324 1.56 -16.69 -4.68
CA ARG A 324 1.18 -17.40 -5.90
C ARG A 324 2.20 -17.12 -7.00
N VAL A 325 2.57 -18.15 -7.74
CA VAL A 325 3.32 -18.04 -9.00
C VAL A 325 2.34 -18.24 -10.14
N PRO A 326 1.87 -17.18 -10.82
CA PRO A 326 0.91 -17.30 -11.91
C PRO A 326 1.47 -18.11 -13.07
N LEU A 327 0.58 -18.73 -13.87
CA LEU A 327 0.97 -19.41 -15.11
C LEU A 327 1.44 -18.41 -16.16
N GLY A 328 2.33 -18.84 -17.04
CA GLY A 328 2.92 -18.01 -18.10
C GLY A 328 4.24 -17.38 -17.65
N GLU A 329 4.40 -16.08 -17.82
CA GLU A 329 5.63 -15.38 -17.42
C GLU A 329 5.84 -15.43 -15.90
N PRO A 330 6.97 -15.96 -15.41
CA PRO A 330 7.25 -16.10 -13.99
C PRO A 330 7.35 -14.75 -13.30
N ARG A 331 6.37 -14.49 -12.47
CA ARG A 331 6.32 -13.40 -11.50
C ARG A 331 5.77 -13.94 -10.19
N LEU A 332 5.99 -13.23 -9.12
CA LEU A 332 5.52 -13.59 -7.79
C LEU A 332 4.38 -12.66 -7.40
N GLU A 333 3.25 -13.21 -7.03
CA GLU A 333 2.12 -12.48 -6.50
C GLU A 333 2.05 -12.66 -4.99
N ALA A 334 2.43 -11.62 -4.23
CA ALA A 334 2.31 -11.57 -2.78
C ALA A 334 0.88 -11.15 -2.41
N ARG A 335 0.14 -11.99 -1.65
CA ARG A 335 -1.30 -11.88 -1.43
C ARG A 335 -1.71 -11.57 0.01
N ILE A 336 -0.76 -11.43 0.94
CA ILE A 336 -1.04 -11.18 2.36
C ILE A 336 -1.69 -9.81 2.57
N ALA A 337 -1.32 -8.81 1.77
CA ALA A 337 -1.68 -7.44 2.04
C ALA A 337 -3.17 -7.16 1.83
N SER A 338 -3.70 -6.28 2.67
CA SER A 338 -5.04 -5.70 2.54
C SER A 338 -4.99 -4.37 1.79
N ALA A 339 -6.10 -4.02 1.16
CA ALA A 339 -6.17 -2.82 0.32
C ALA A 339 -5.85 -1.50 1.06
N ASP A 340 -5.99 -1.47 2.38
CA ASP A 340 -5.65 -0.31 3.23
C ASP A 340 -4.15 -0.20 3.58
N ALA A 341 -3.34 -1.21 3.26
CA ALA A 341 -1.90 -1.17 3.52
C ALA A 341 -1.19 -0.02 2.78
N ASN A 342 -0.06 0.42 3.36
CA ASN A 342 0.79 1.44 2.77
C ASN A 342 1.59 0.85 1.60
N PRO A 343 1.41 1.31 0.35
CA PRO A 343 2.06 0.70 -0.81
C PRO A 343 3.58 0.75 -0.75
N TYR A 344 4.16 1.81 -0.22
CA TYR A 344 5.61 1.92 -0.07
C TYR A 344 6.17 0.84 0.87
N LEU A 345 5.49 0.61 2.00
CA LEU A 345 5.94 -0.38 2.98
C LEU A 345 5.67 -1.82 2.53
N VAL A 346 4.57 -2.07 1.80
CA VAL A 346 4.29 -3.40 1.23
C VAL A 346 5.34 -3.77 0.18
N ILE A 347 5.65 -2.86 -0.75
CA ILE A 347 6.66 -3.10 -1.79
C ILE A 347 8.05 -3.23 -1.15
N ALA A 348 8.41 -2.31 -0.22
CA ALA A 348 9.69 -2.36 0.48
C ALA A 348 9.87 -3.67 1.26
N GLY A 349 8.88 -4.08 2.06
CA GLY A 349 8.94 -5.33 2.81
C GLY A 349 9.06 -6.57 1.92
N THR A 350 8.30 -6.62 0.83
CA THR A 350 8.34 -7.74 -0.12
C THR A 350 9.71 -7.85 -0.80
N ILE A 351 10.28 -6.73 -1.28
CA ILE A 351 11.60 -6.74 -1.91
C ILE A 351 12.70 -7.04 -0.86
N ALA A 352 12.62 -6.45 0.34
CA ALA A 352 13.58 -6.70 1.41
C ALA A 352 13.62 -8.18 1.81
N ALA A 353 12.46 -8.81 2.00
CA ALA A 353 12.36 -10.24 2.30
C ALA A 353 12.96 -11.10 1.18
N GLY A 354 12.64 -10.76 -0.08
CA GLY A 354 13.22 -11.45 -1.23
C GLY A 354 14.74 -11.31 -1.35
N LEU A 355 15.28 -10.10 -1.09
CA LEU A 355 16.73 -9.84 -1.08
C LEU A 355 17.44 -10.66 0.03
N ASP A 356 16.85 -10.75 1.24
CA ASP A 356 17.41 -11.60 2.30
C ASP A 356 17.39 -13.08 1.90
N GLY A 357 16.28 -13.52 1.27
CA GLY A 357 16.17 -14.88 0.72
C GLY A 357 17.25 -15.21 -0.31
N LEU A 358 17.53 -14.27 -1.22
CA LEU A 358 18.60 -14.39 -2.21
C LEU A 358 20.00 -14.43 -1.55
N ARG A 359 20.28 -13.54 -0.59
CA ARG A 359 21.56 -13.44 0.11
C ARG A 359 21.88 -14.69 0.90
N ARG A 360 20.87 -15.27 1.54
CA ARG A 360 21.01 -16.48 2.38
C ARG A 360 20.74 -17.76 1.62
N GLU A 361 20.44 -17.70 0.31
CA GLU A 361 20.09 -18.85 -0.52
C GLU A 361 18.97 -19.71 0.14
N LEU A 362 17.91 -19.04 0.63
CA LEU A 362 16.84 -19.71 1.34
C LEU A 362 15.96 -20.53 0.41
N GLU A 363 15.92 -21.85 0.65
CA GLU A 363 14.99 -22.72 -0.09
C GLU A 363 13.59 -22.67 0.53
N PRO A 364 12.55 -22.37 -0.26
CA PRO A 364 11.18 -22.40 0.24
C PRO A 364 10.74 -23.85 0.52
N PRO A 365 9.72 -24.06 1.37
CA PRO A 365 9.07 -25.37 1.48
C PRO A 365 8.53 -25.82 0.12
N ALA A 366 8.18 -27.11 -0.02
CA ALA A 366 7.56 -27.59 -1.26
C ALA A 366 6.30 -26.75 -1.61
N PRO A 367 6.05 -26.47 -2.90
CA PRO A 367 4.85 -25.76 -3.31
C PRO A 367 3.59 -26.49 -2.84
N THR A 368 2.52 -25.75 -2.62
CA THR A 368 1.25 -26.27 -2.11
C THR A 368 0.24 -26.38 -3.22
N ASP A 369 -0.29 -27.56 -3.41
CA ASP A 369 -1.43 -27.84 -4.27
C ASP A 369 -2.72 -27.83 -3.42
N GLY A 370 -3.71 -26.99 -3.80
CA GLY A 370 -4.98 -26.90 -3.08
C GLY A 370 -4.93 -26.10 -1.78
N ASP A 371 -5.76 -26.46 -0.80
CA ASP A 371 -5.92 -25.73 0.46
C ASP A 371 -4.73 -26.00 1.42
N PRO A 372 -3.92 -24.99 1.79
CA PRO A 372 -2.81 -25.15 2.71
C PRO A 372 -3.21 -25.18 4.19
N THR A 373 -4.48 -24.99 4.53
CA THR A 373 -4.97 -24.90 5.91
C THR A 373 -4.70 -26.19 6.68
N GLY A 374 -4.00 -26.07 7.83
CA GLY A 374 -3.63 -27.21 8.67
C GLY A 374 -2.34 -27.92 8.27
N ASP A 375 -1.82 -27.70 7.08
CA ASP A 375 -0.59 -28.34 6.57
C ASP A 375 0.63 -27.40 6.62
N ARG A 376 0.40 -26.11 6.76
CA ARG A 376 1.45 -25.08 6.78
C ARG A 376 1.31 -24.19 8.03
N PRO A 377 2.39 -23.51 8.46
CA PRO A 377 2.34 -22.56 9.57
C PRO A 377 1.28 -21.47 9.31
N GLU A 378 0.45 -21.19 10.32
CA GLU A 378 -0.52 -20.10 10.24
C GLU A 378 0.19 -18.75 10.33
N LEU A 379 -0.26 -17.77 9.54
CA LEU A 379 0.14 -16.37 9.68
C LEU A 379 -0.34 -15.81 11.03
N PRO A 380 0.29 -14.75 11.57
CA PRO A 380 -0.16 -14.09 12.79
C PRO A 380 -1.66 -13.74 12.76
N ARG A 381 -2.36 -14.08 13.83
CA ARG A 381 -3.84 -13.90 13.93
C ARG A 381 -4.24 -12.61 14.66
N SER A 382 -3.28 -11.80 15.05
CA SER A 382 -3.53 -10.49 15.65
C SER A 382 -2.45 -9.48 15.30
N PRO A 383 -2.80 -8.19 15.28
CA PRO A 383 -1.83 -7.12 15.02
C PRO A 383 -0.63 -7.17 15.99
N GLU A 384 -0.86 -7.55 17.25
CA GLU A 384 0.21 -7.62 18.26
C GLU A 384 1.24 -8.70 17.95
N LEU A 385 0.78 -9.86 17.45
CA LEU A 385 1.68 -10.95 17.06
C LEU A 385 2.48 -10.55 15.81
N ALA A 386 1.82 -9.98 14.80
CA ALA A 386 2.49 -9.52 13.60
C ALA A 386 3.52 -8.41 13.89
N LEU A 387 3.17 -7.41 14.71
CA LEU A 387 4.10 -6.35 15.12
C LEU A 387 5.32 -6.88 15.87
N ARG A 388 5.12 -7.88 16.76
CA ARG A 388 6.24 -8.53 17.47
C ARG A 388 7.14 -9.28 16.49
N ALA A 389 6.57 -9.95 15.50
CA ALA A 389 7.34 -10.63 14.47
C ALA A 389 8.19 -9.64 13.67
N LEU A 390 7.60 -8.51 13.23
CA LEU A 390 8.33 -7.47 12.50
C LEU A 390 9.47 -6.87 13.32
N GLU A 391 9.23 -6.55 14.62
CA GLU A 391 10.26 -5.95 15.48
C GLU A 391 11.36 -6.93 15.87
N ALA A 392 11.11 -8.24 15.80
CA ALA A 392 12.08 -9.30 16.10
C ALA A 392 12.81 -9.80 14.85
N ASP A 393 12.45 -9.31 13.69
CA ASP A 393 13.04 -9.70 12.41
C ASP A 393 14.23 -8.79 12.07
N ASP A 394 15.40 -9.13 12.58
CA ASP A 394 16.60 -8.32 12.42
C ASP A 394 16.91 -8.02 10.95
N ALA A 395 16.69 -8.97 10.02
CA ALA A 395 17.01 -8.79 8.60
C ALA A 395 16.08 -7.75 7.94
N LEU A 396 14.77 -7.80 8.23
CA LEU A 396 13.84 -6.80 7.73
C LEU A 396 14.03 -5.44 8.40
N VAL A 397 14.32 -5.41 9.70
CA VAL A 397 14.60 -4.16 10.42
C VAL A 397 15.84 -3.48 9.84
N ASP A 398 16.92 -4.21 9.56
CA ASP A 398 18.12 -3.66 8.95
C ASP A 398 17.86 -3.10 7.54
N LEU A 399 17.07 -3.79 6.72
CA LEU A 399 16.77 -3.38 5.34
C LEU A 399 15.78 -2.23 5.25
N LEU A 400 14.72 -2.25 6.06
CA LEU A 400 13.69 -1.21 6.10
C LEU A 400 14.15 0.04 6.85
N GLY A 401 15.05 -0.13 7.82
CA GLY A 401 15.51 0.88 8.76
C GLY A 401 14.76 0.84 10.11
N GLU A 402 15.53 0.83 11.22
CA GLU A 402 14.99 0.81 12.59
C GLU A 402 13.96 1.91 12.85
N ASP A 403 14.21 3.12 12.33
CA ASP A 403 13.34 4.28 12.54
C ASP A 403 11.96 4.12 11.89
N VAL A 404 11.90 3.51 10.69
CA VAL A 404 10.63 3.21 10.01
C VAL A 404 9.84 2.17 10.78
N VAL A 405 10.48 1.07 11.17
CA VAL A 405 9.84 -0.01 11.93
C VAL A 405 9.36 0.50 13.28
N ARG A 406 10.18 1.29 14.00
CA ARG A 406 9.80 1.92 15.28
C ARG A 406 8.59 2.85 15.11
N MET A 407 8.61 3.74 14.13
CA MET A 407 7.52 4.67 13.84
C MET A 407 6.23 3.93 13.50
N PHE A 408 6.32 2.93 12.63
CA PHE A 408 5.19 2.08 12.25
C PHE A 408 4.60 1.37 13.47
N ALA A 409 5.43 0.68 14.25
CA ALA A 409 4.98 -0.05 15.44
C ALA A 409 4.35 0.87 16.47
N ALA A 410 4.92 2.06 16.72
CA ALA A 410 4.37 3.05 17.63
C ALA A 410 2.98 3.53 17.19
N SER A 411 2.81 3.85 15.90
CA SER A 411 1.52 4.25 15.31
C SER A 411 0.46 3.15 15.49
N LYS A 412 0.82 1.90 15.17
CA LYS A 412 -0.11 0.76 15.26
C LYS A 412 -0.47 0.40 16.70
N ARG A 413 0.46 0.45 17.62
CA ARG A 413 0.18 0.25 19.07
C ARG A 413 -0.77 1.31 19.62
N ARG A 414 -0.59 2.58 19.21
CA ARG A 414 -1.49 3.66 19.62
C ARG A 414 -2.91 3.45 19.11
N GLU A 415 -3.05 2.98 17.85
CA GLU A 415 -4.33 2.61 17.26
C GLU A 415 -5.00 1.45 18.00
N LEU A 416 -4.24 0.38 18.26
CA LEU A 416 -4.71 -0.79 19.02
C LEU A 416 -5.15 -0.42 20.43
N GLN A 417 -4.42 0.46 21.12
CA GLN A 417 -4.81 0.94 22.44
C GLN A 417 -6.15 1.69 22.37
N ALA A 418 -6.32 2.56 21.39
CA ALA A 418 -7.58 3.28 21.21
C ALA A 418 -8.76 2.34 20.94
N PHE A 419 -8.53 1.26 20.17
CA PHE A 419 -9.56 0.24 19.95
C PHE A 419 -9.91 -0.52 21.24
N ARG A 420 -8.92 -0.91 22.04
CA ARG A 420 -9.14 -1.60 23.32
C ARG A 420 -9.88 -0.75 24.36
N ASP A 421 -9.66 0.55 24.33
CA ASP A 421 -10.34 1.50 25.22
C ASP A 421 -11.79 1.77 24.79
N HIS A 422 -12.14 1.37 23.57
CA HIS A 422 -13.48 1.58 23.02
C HIS A 422 -14.41 0.43 23.41
N VAL A 423 -15.50 0.75 24.14
CA VAL A 423 -16.55 -0.22 24.46
C VAL A 423 -17.49 -0.36 23.27
N THR A 424 -17.49 -1.54 22.65
CA THR A 424 -18.28 -1.84 21.46
C THR A 424 -19.76 -2.13 21.78
N ASP A 425 -20.64 -2.00 20.78
CA ASP A 425 -22.04 -2.41 20.93
C ASP A 425 -22.15 -3.92 21.17
N TRP A 426 -21.28 -4.73 20.52
CA TRP A 426 -21.22 -6.16 20.77
C TRP A 426 -20.95 -6.50 22.25
N GLU A 427 -20.04 -5.81 22.94
CA GLU A 427 -19.79 -6.01 24.36
C GLU A 427 -21.02 -5.65 25.21
N ARG A 428 -21.71 -4.56 24.89
CA ARG A 428 -22.95 -4.17 25.56
C ARG A 428 -24.03 -5.22 25.37
N ASP A 429 -24.23 -5.70 24.13
CA ASP A 429 -25.22 -6.73 23.78
C ASP A 429 -24.95 -8.05 24.50
N GLN A 430 -23.66 -8.41 24.70
CA GLN A 430 -23.29 -9.65 25.39
C GLN A 430 -23.41 -9.55 26.91
N TYR A 431 -23.06 -8.39 27.49
CA TYR A 431 -22.76 -8.35 28.91
C TYR A 431 -23.74 -7.56 29.77
N VAL A 432 -24.47 -6.57 29.23
CA VAL A 432 -25.29 -5.65 30.04
C VAL A 432 -26.40 -6.37 30.84
N GLU A 433 -27.01 -7.40 30.25
CA GLU A 433 -28.10 -8.17 30.90
C GLU A 433 -27.63 -9.49 31.54
N THR A 434 -26.39 -9.93 31.25
CA THR A 434 -25.92 -11.28 31.61
C THR A 434 -24.93 -11.31 32.75
N ILE A 435 -24.21 -10.23 33.04
CA ILE A 435 -23.23 -10.13 34.12
C ILE A 435 -23.39 -8.88 34.98
#